data_db10e22e7af555c0a9bcc06dda67dbb3
#
_entry.id   db10e22e7af555c0a9bcc06dda67dbb3
#
_cell.length_a   1.000
_cell.length_b   1.000
_cell.length_c   1.000
_cell.angle_alpha   90.00
_cell.angle_beta   90.00
_cell.angle_gamma   90.00
#
_symmetry.space_group_name_H-M   'P 1'
#
loop_
_entity.id
_entity.type
_entity.pdbx_description
1 polymer ?
#
loop_
_entity_poly.entity_id
_entity_poly.type
_entity_poly.pdbx_seq_one_letter_code
_entity_poly.pdbx_strand_id
1 'polypeptide(L)'
;MKPKLRDYLTIIFALLVIFICGCGVGFLIGEKEGRQETETPTAIGSEHDSDTWQKQTMESLGSRLELSDQQREKILGEIQATSLEITNNQETAIEDHYRVILALHDRLIPHLEPAQREKIKKDRNKLQRRIDLRFK
;
A
#
# COMPACT_ATOMS: atom_id res chain seq x y z
N MET A 1 -49.35 -7.07 -27.49
CA MET A 1 -48.69 -5.89 -28.08
C MET A 1 -47.23 -6.22 -28.23
N LYS A 2 -46.67 -6.22 -29.42
CA LYS A 2 -45.22 -6.44 -29.61
C LYS A 2 -44.52 -5.08 -29.39
N PRO A 3 -43.52 -4.98 -28.47
CA PRO A 3 -42.82 -3.74 -28.27
C PRO A 3 -42.08 -3.33 -29.53
N LYS A 4 -42.21 -2.08 -29.94
CA LYS A 4 -41.57 -1.55 -31.14
C LYS A 4 -40.09 -1.35 -30.87
N LEU A 5 -39.24 -1.56 -31.87
CA LEU A 5 -37.78 -1.37 -31.78
C LEU A 5 -37.39 -0.02 -31.11
N ARG A 6 -38.23 0.99 -31.29
CA ARG A 6 -38.08 2.31 -30.73
C ARG A 6 -38.21 2.33 -29.21
N ASP A 7 -39.01 1.44 -28.61
CA ASP A 7 -39.18 1.35 -27.16
C ASP A 7 -37.95 0.75 -26.50
N TYR A 8 -37.36 -0.26 -27.14
CA TYR A 8 -36.07 -0.82 -26.69
C TYR A 8 -34.92 0.20 -26.78
N LEU A 9 -34.89 1.00 -27.84
CA LEU A 9 -33.86 2.02 -28.04
C LEU A 9 -33.96 3.11 -26.95
N THR A 10 -35.14 3.50 -26.57
CA THR A 10 -35.41 4.47 -25.50
C THR A 10 -34.96 3.93 -24.15
N ILE A 11 -35.21 2.65 -23.84
CA ILE A 11 -34.80 2.00 -22.59
C ILE A 11 -33.27 1.91 -22.52
N ILE A 12 -32.63 1.48 -23.61
CA ILE A 12 -31.16 1.37 -23.69
C ILE A 12 -30.53 2.75 -23.51
N PHE A 13 -31.07 3.78 -24.15
CA PHE A 13 -30.56 5.14 -24.00
C PHE A 13 -30.71 5.66 -22.57
N ALA A 14 -31.85 5.42 -21.92
CA ALA A 14 -32.06 5.80 -20.52
C ALA A 14 -31.08 5.09 -19.58
N LEU A 15 -30.84 3.79 -19.77
CA LEU A 15 -29.87 3.03 -18.99
C LEU A 15 -28.43 3.53 -19.21
N LEU A 16 -28.09 3.90 -20.44
CA LEU A 16 -26.77 4.45 -20.78
C LEU A 16 -26.53 5.80 -20.13
N VAL A 17 -27.54 6.67 -20.10
CA VAL A 17 -27.48 7.97 -19.39
C VAL A 17 -27.28 7.76 -17.88
N ILE A 18 -28.04 6.85 -17.25
CA ILE A 18 -27.90 6.53 -15.82
C ILE A 18 -26.50 5.97 -15.53
N PHE A 19 -25.99 5.11 -16.41
CA PHE A 19 -24.65 4.54 -16.26
C PHE A 19 -23.54 5.60 -16.36
N ILE A 20 -23.62 6.51 -17.34
CA ILE A 20 -22.65 7.60 -17.51
C ILE A 20 -22.70 8.55 -16.29
N CYS A 21 -23.90 8.91 -15.82
CA CYS A 21 -24.07 9.75 -14.63
C CYS A 21 -23.51 9.03 -13.38
N GLY A 22 -23.79 7.73 -13.21
CA GLY A 22 -23.27 6.93 -12.10
C GLY A 22 -21.74 6.81 -12.11
N CYS A 23 -21.14 6.55 -13.28
CA CYS A 23 -19.68 6.53 -13.44
C CYS A 23 -19.05 7.90 -13.19
N GLY A 24 -19.66 9.00 -13.67
CA GLY A 24 -19.16 10.35 -13.45
C GLY A 24 -19.17 10.76 -11.98
N VAL A 25 -20.26 10.50 -11.28
CA VAL A 25 -20.38 10.76 -9.84
C VAL A 25 -19.47 9.83 -9.05
N GLY A 26 -19.42 8.54 -9.39
CA GLY A 26 -18.54 7.58 -8.73
C GLY A 26 -17.05 7.91 -8.91
N PHE A 27 -16.65 8.40 -10.08
CA PHE A 27 -15.27 8.84 -10.34
C PHE A 27 -14.91 10.10 -9.51
N LEU A 28 -15.80 11.10 -9.47
CA LEU A 28 -15.57 12.33 -8.70
C LEU A 28 -15.57 12.11 -7.18
N ILE A 29 -16.42 11.21 -6.68
CA ILE A 29 -16.43 10.83 -5.26
C ILE A 29 -15.19 9.95 -4.96
N GLY A 30 -14.90 8.97 -5.79
CA GLY A 30 -13.72 8.11 -5.64
C GLY A 30 -12.40 8.87 -5.72
N GLU A 31 -12.29 9.94 -6.53
CA GLU A 31 -11.10 10.80 -6.56
C GLU A 31 -10.97 11.65 -5.28
N LYS A 32 -12.09 12.13 -4.72
CA LYS A 32 -12.08 12.89 -3.46
C LYS A 32 -11.82 12.00 -2.25
N GLU A 33 -12.48 10.86 -2.14
CA GLU A 33 -12.29 9.89 -1.06
C GLU A 33 -10.93 9.18 -1.19
N GLY A 34 -10.51 8.81 -2.40
CA GLY A 34 -9.19 8.25 -2.64
C GLY A 34 -8.04 9.20 -2.33
N ARG A 35 -8.24 10.53 -2.39
CA ARG A 35 -7.25 11.51 -1.92
C ARG A 35 -7.30 11.74 -0.41
N GLN A 36 -8.42 11.50 0.27
CA GLN A 36 -8.55 11.66 1.71
C GLN A 36 -8.27 10.37 2.50
N GLU A 37 -8.53 9.19 1.93
CA GLU A 37 -8.19 7.90 2.56
C GLU A 37 -6.76 7.42 2.28
N THR A 38 -6.03 8.06 1.35
CA THR A 38 -4.61 7.75 1.12
C THR A 38 -3.68 8.50 2.08
N GLU A 39 -4.22 9.17 3.10
CA GLU A 39 -3.45 9.67 4.24
C GLU A 39 -3.48 8.74 5.47
N THR A 40 -3.90 7.49 5.34
CA THR A 40 -3.33 6.46 6.20
C THR A 40 -1.89 6.27 5.73
N PRO A 41 -0.87 6.46 6.58
CA PRO A 41 0.52 6.24 6.23
C PRO A 41 0.76 4.73 6.04
N THR A 42 0.26 4.21 4.92
CA THR A 42 0.45 2.82 4.52
C THR A 42 1.68 2.79 3.63
N ALA A 43 2.78 2.42 4.22
CA ALA A 43 4.10 2.22 3.65
C ALA A 43 5.07 3.40 3.80
N ILE A 44 5.55 3.62 5.00
CA ILE A 44 6.86 4.24 5.19
C ILE A 44 7.88 3.27 4.58
N GLY A 45 8.21 3.45 3.31
CA GLY A 45 9.09 2.54 2.55
C GLY A 45 10.42 3.16 2.14
N SER A 46 10.66 4.44 2.47
CA SER A 46 11.91 5.13 2.17
C SER A 46 12.23 6.17 3.25
N GLU A 47 13.50 6.54 3.41
CA GLU A 47 13.92 7.63 4.30
C GLU A 47 13.13 8.93 4.04
N HIS A 48 12.76 9.18 2.79
CA HIS A 48 11.96 10.35 2.39
C HIS A 48 10.53 10.31 2.95
N ASP A 49 9.92 9.14 3.11
CA ASP A 49 8.59 8.96 3.72
C ASP A 49 8.64 9.19 5.24
N SER A 50 9.72 8.80 5.89
CA SER A 50 9.94 8.98 7.33
C SER A 50 9.95 10.46 7.72
N ASP A 51 10.71 11.31 7.00
CA ASP A 51 10.79 12.75 7.26
C ASP A 51 9.44 13.45 7.02
N THR A 52 8.75 13.05 5.96
CA THR A 52 7.43 13.57 5.62
C THR A 52 6.41 13.22 6.72
N TRP A 53 6.42 11.97 7.19
CA TRP A 53 5.55 11.52 8.28
C TRP A 53 5.81 12.27 9.58
N GLN A 54 7.08 12.45 9.97
CA GLN A 54 7.47 13.21 11.16
C GLN A 54 6.94 14.64 11.10
N LYS A 55 7.13 15.31 9.96
CA LYS A 55 6.68 16.68 9.73
C LYS A 55 5.15 16.80 9.83
N GLN A 56 4.42 15.96 9.13
CA GLN A 56 2.96 15.93 9.13
C GLN A 56 2.40 15.64 10.53
N THR A 57 3.01 14.69 11.24
CA THR A 57 2.61 14.34 12.61
C THR A 57 2.83 15.53 13.55
N MET A 58 3.97 16.21 13.46
CA MET A 58 4.27 17.38 14.28
C MET A 58 3.35 18.56 13.97
N GLU A 59 3.05 18.82 12.69
CA GLU A 59 2.11 19.86 12.29
C GLU A 59 0.68 19.57 12.81
N SER A 60 0.23 18.32 12.66
CA SER A 60 -1.08 17.89 13.14
C SER A 60 -1.22 18.00 14.65
N LEU A 61 -0.21 17.55 15.42
CA LEU A 61 -0.22 17.68 16.88
C LEU A 61 -0.11 19.12 17.31
N GLY A 62 0.75 19.90 16.67
CA GLY A 62 0.96 21.31 17.01
C GLY A 62 -0.29 22.17 16.82
N SER A 63 -1.04 21.93 15.74
CA SER A 63 -2.29 22.66 15.45
C SER A 63 -3.45 22.27 16.38
N ARG A 64 -3.49 21.00 16.83
CA ARG A 64 -4.59 20.48 17.66
C ARG A 64 -4.40 20.73 19.15
N LEU A 65 -3.15 20.77 19.63
CA LEU A 65 -2.83 20.80 21.06
C LEU A 65 -2.25 22.14 21.54
N GLU A 66 -2.11 23.12 20.63
CA GLU A 66 -1.54 24.45 20.95
C GLU A 66 -0.23 24.36 21.75
N LEU A 67 0.69 23.53 21.29
CA LEU A 67 1.92 23.17 22.01
C LEU A 67 2.83 24.38 22.23
N SER A 68 3.37 24.52 23.44
CA SER A 68 4.47 25.44 23.74
C SER A 68 5.78 24.98 23.09
N ASP A 69 6.76 25.88 22.92
CA ASP A 69 8.05 25.56 22.29
C ASP A 69 8.79 24.43 23.02
N GLN A 70 8.78 24.41 24.35
CA GLN A 70 9.37 23.33 25.13
C GLN A 70 8.67 21.98 24.94
N GLN A 71 7.35 21.99 24.80
CA GLN A 71 6.58 20.77 24.50
C GLN A 71 6.88 20.27 23.10
N ARG A 72 6.99 21.16 22.11
CA ARG A 72 7.35 20.82 20.73
C ARG A 72 8.68 20.10 20.64
N GLU A 73 9.70 20.61 21.34
CA GLU A 73 11.03 19.99 21.34
C GLU A 73 11.00 18.56 21.90
N LYS A 74 10.32 18.35 23.04
CA LYS A 74 10.17 17.01 23.63
C LYS A 74 9.39 16.06 22.71
N ILE A 75 8.26 16.52 22.17
CA ILE A 75 7.41 15.72 21.29
C ILE A 75 8.16 15.37 19.99
N LEU A 76 8.98 16.27 19.47
CA LEU A 76 9.80 15.98 18.28
C LEU A 76 10.75 14.80 18.53
N GLY A 77 11.37 14.73 19.71
CA GLY A 77 12.19 13.58 20.09
C GLY A 77 11.43 12.26 20.11
N GLU A 78 10.21 12.26 20.65
CA GLU A 78 9.34 11.07 20.65
C GLU A 78 8.87 10.68 19.25
N ILE A 79 8.54 11.66 18.42
CA ILE A 79 8.17 11.42 17.01
C ILE A 79 9.33 10.79 16.24
N GLN A 80 10.55 11.29 16.44
CA GLN A 80 11.75 10.73 15.78
C GLN A 80 12.02 9.29 16.25
N ALA A 81 11.94 9.02 17.54
CA ALA A 81 12.09 7.68 18.08
C ALA A 81 11.03 6.72 17.53
N THR A 82 9.78 7.14 17.49
CA THR A 82 8.66 6.35 16.92
C THR A 82 8.84 6.11 15.44
N SER A 83 9.29 7.10 14.67
CA SER A 83 9.57 6.95 13.25
C SER A 83 10.66 5.90 12.99
N LEU A 84 11.71 5.90 13.78
CA LEU A 84 12.77 4.88 13.69
C LEU A 84 12.24 3.48 14.03
N GLU A 85 11.42 3.36 15.07
CA GLU A 85 10.78 2.09 15.44
C GLU A 85 9.88 1.56 14.33
N ILE A 86 9.05 2.43 13.71
CA ILE A 86 8.21 2.06 12.57
C ILE A 86 9.07 1.57 11.41
N THR A 87 10.14 2.26 11.07
CA THR A 87 11.06 1.87 9.99
C THR A 87 11.69 0.50 10.27
N ASN A 88 12.18 0.27 11.48
CA ASN A 88 12.76 -1.02 11.88
C ASN A 88 11.74 -2.16 11.82
N ASN A 89 10.51 -1.93 12.27
CA ASN A 89 9.43 -2.91 12.20
C ASN A 89 9.08 -3.26 10.76
N GLN A 90 9.07 -2.29 9.85
CA GLN A 90 8.82 -2.51 8.43
C GLN A 90 9.94 -3.31 7.77
N GLU A 91 11.20 -2.96 8.03
CA GLU A 91 12.35 -3.72 7.52
C GLU A 91 12.30 -5.18 7.99
N THR A 92 12.00 -5.41 9.27
CA THR A 92 11.82 -6.75 9.84
C THR A 92 10.66 -7.49 9.15
N ALA A 93 9.52 -6.83 8.96
CA ALA A 93 8.38 -7.44 8.29
C ALA A 93 8.68 -7.80 6.83
N ILE A 94 9.44 -6.97 6.11
CA ILE A 94 9.89 -7.25 4.75
C ILE A 94 10.84 -8.46 4.73
N GLU A 95 11.80 -8.52 5.64
CA GLU A 95 12.70 -9.67 5.76
C GLU A 95 11.93 -10.96 6.03
N ASP A 96 11.02 -10.95 6.99
CA ASP A 96 10.18 -12.11 7.33
C ASP A 96 9.31 -12.55 6.14
N HIS A 97 8.76 -11.60 5.38
CA HIS A 97 8.02 -11.91 4.17
C HIS A 97 8.87 -12.68 3.15
N TYR A 98 10.10 -12.23 2.91
CA TYR A 98 11.02 -12.94 2.01
C TYR A 98 11.40 -14.33 2.54
N ARG A 99 11.57 -14.49 3.85
CA ARG A 99 11.85 -15.80 4.48
C ARG A 99 10.68 -16.77 4.28
N VAL A 100 9.44 -16.29 4.38
CA VAL A 100 8.24 -17.11 4.10
C VAL A 100 8.20 -17.56 2.63
N ILE A 101 8.57 -16.69 1.68
CA ILE A 101 8.65 -17.05 0.26
C ILE A 101 9.75 -18.10 0.03
N LEU A 102 10.90 -17.97 0.66
CA LEU A 102 11.96 -19.01 0.59
C LEU A 102 11.46 -20.36 1.10
N ALA A 103 10.77 -20.35 2.24
CA ALA A 103 10.19 -21.57 2.79
C ALA A 103 9.10 -22.17 1.88
N LEU A 104 8.35 -21.34 1.16
CA LEU A 104 7.42 -21.81 0.12
C LEU A 104 8.17 -22.51 -1.02
N HIS A 105 9.25 -21.91 -1.52
CA HIS A 105 10.07 -22.55 -2.56
C HIS A 105 10.57 -23.94 -2.13
N ASP A 106 11.06 -24.07 -0.90
CA ASP A 106 11.51 -25.36 -0.36
C ASP A 106 10.38 -26.39 -0.27
N ARG A 107 9.17 -25.98 0.10
CA ARG A 107 7.99 -26.85 0.16
C ARG A 107 7.47 -27.25 -1.23
N LEU A 108 7.69 -26.45 -2.27
CA LEU A 108 7.26 -26.76 -3.62
C LEU A 108 8.18 -27.77 -4.32
N ILE A 109 9.47 -27.80 -4.00
CA ILE A 109 10.48 -28.68 -4.65
C ILE A 109 10.05 -30.16 -4.75
N PRO A 110 9.48 -30.80 -3.71
CA PRO A 110 9.06 -32.21 -3.78
C PRO A 110 7.95 -32.48 -4.79
N HIS A 111 7.12 -31.46 -5.10
CA HIS A 111 5.93 -31.57 -5.95
C HIS A 111 6.22 -31.23 -7.43
N LEU A 112 7.46 -30.89 -7.77
CA LEU A 112 7.85 -30.42 -9.10
C LEU A 112 8.62 -31.46 -9.87
N GLU A 113 8.53 -31.41 -11.20
CA GLU A 113 9.36 -32.21 -12.11
C GLU A 113 10.82 -31.72 -12.12
N PRO A 114 11.79 -32.56 -12.57
CA PRO A 114 13.22 -32.21 -12.51
C PRO A 114 13.57 -30.87 -13.16
N ALA A 115 12.99 -30.58 -14.35
CA ALA A 115 13.23 -29.32 -15.06
C ALA A 115 12.66 -28.10 -14.31
N GLN A 116 11.50 -28.26 -13.64
CA GLN A 116 10.87 -27.25 -12.84
C GLN A 116 11.63 -26.98 -11.54
N ARG A 117 12.16 -28.03 -10.90
CA ARG A 117 13.00 -27.93 -9.70
C ARG A 117 14.23 -27.07 -9.94
N GLU A 118 14.88 -27.19 -11.08
CA GLU A 118 16.06 -26.36 -11.40
C GLU A 118 15.69 -24.89 -11.58
N LYS A 119 14.52 -24.58 -12.12
CA LYS A 119 14.03 -23.19 -12.22
C LYS A 119 13.78 -22.58 -10.85
N ILE A 120 13.04 -23.28 -9.99
CA ILE A 120 12.69 -22.75 -8.66
C ILE A 120 13.92 -22.60 -7.76
N LYS A 121 14.91 -23.51 -7.87
CA LYS A 121 16.19 -23.36 -7.18
C LYS A 121 16.95 -22.10 -7.60
N LYS A 122 16.95 -21.78 -8.90
CA LYS A 122 17.57 -20.53 -9.38
C LYS A 122 16.86 -19.29 -8.82
N ASP A 123 15.53 -19.30 -8.79
CA ASP A 123 14.76 -18.18 -8.26
C ASP A 123 14.94 -18.04 -6.75
N ARG A 124 14.96 -19.16 -6.01
CA ARG A 124 15.29 -19.21 -4.59
C ARG A 124 16.66 -18.60 -4.30
N ASN A 125 17.68 -18.98 -5.07
CA ASN A 125 19.04 -18.46 -4.88
C ASN A 125 19.14 -16.96 -5.20
N LYS A 126 18.39 -16.46 -6.19
CA LYS A 126 18.31 -15.02 -6.47
C LYS A 126 17.66 -14.27 -5.30
N LEU A 127 16.58 -14.82 -4.76
CA LEU A 127 15.88 -14.22 -3.62
C LEU A 127 16.77 -14.18 -2.38
N GLN A 128 17.45 -15.29 -2.07
CA GLN A 128 18.39 -15.37 -0.95
C GLN A 128 19.49 -14.29 -1.05
N ARG A 129 20.09 -14.13 -2.24
CA ARG A 129 21.10 -13.08 -2.46
C ARG A 129 20.55 -11.66 -2.24
N ARG A 130 19.31 -11.41 -2.60
CA ARG A 130 18.67 -10.08 -2.34
C ARG A 130 18.51 -9.82 -0.85
N ILE A 131 18.10 -10.83 -0.09
CA ILE A 131 18.00 -10.75 1.37
C ILE A 131 19.38 -10.47 1.98
N ASP A 132 20.38 -11.26 1.57
CA ASP A 132 21.74 -11.12 2.08
C ASP A 132 22.40 -9.76 1.76
N LEU A 133 22.00 -9.12 0.67
CA LEU A 133 22.50 -7.79 0.29
C LEU A 133 21.77 -6.65 0.99
N ARG A 134 20.49 -6.83 1.34
CA ARG A 134 19.67 -5.77 1.92
C ARG A 134 19.72 -5.74 3.44
N PHE A 135 19.78 -6.92 4.08
CA PHE A 135 19.59 -7.07 5.53
C PHE A 135 20.89 -7.51 6.26
N LYS A 136 22.04 -7.36 5.63
CA LYS A 136 23.36 -7.47 6.26
C LYS A 136 23.92 -6.10 6.57
#